data_78a02a26b27d2a903ec23c64ea1acb9c
#
_entry.id   78a02a26b27d2a903ec23c64ea1acb9c
#
_cell.length_a   1.000
_cell.length_b   1.000
_cell.length_c   1.000
_cell.angle_alpha   90.00
_cell.angle_beta   90.00
_cell.angle_gamma   90.00
#
_symmetry.space_group_name_H-M   'P 1'
#
loop_
_entity.id
_entity.type
_entity.pdbx_description
1 polymer ?
#
loop_
_entity_poly.entity_id
_entity_poly.type
_entity_poly.pdbx_seq_one_letter_code
_entity_poly.pdbx_strand_id
1 'polypeptide(L)'
;INSGGASMIGMGSASVLSRAIGAKDQRTIDQVMGNLVVMNLVLSLTVTIVGTVFARPLLALTGAQGKVLDLAESYLRIMLVGSLFVNFAQSSNMVMRGKGELARAMAIMGGGAVLNMVLAPLFILALRDQGLGIQGAGCATVITQMIQAGVMLWWFVKREKTARIVRVAVSPAILPEVLKVGAS
;
A
#
# COMPACT_ATOMS: atom_id res chain seq x y z
N ILE A 1 5.56 10.03 5.39
CA ILE A 1 6.33 10.02 4.12
C ILE A 1 5.87 8.87 3.24
N ASN A 2 5.84 7.62 3.74
CA ASN A 2 5.43 6.45 2.97
C ASN A 2 4.01 6.58 2.39
N SER A 3 3.03 6.96 3.20
CA SER A 3 1.65 7.15 2.75
C SER A 3 1.50 8.29 1.73
N GLY A 4 2.32 9.34 1.83
CA GLY A 4 2.36 10.42 0.84
C GLY A 4 2.75 9.94 -0.54
N GLY A 5 3.82 9.14 -0.65
CA GLY A 5 4.25 8.56 -1.92
C GLY A 5 3.19 7.63 -2.54
N ALA A 6 2.57 6.76 -1.73
CA ALA A 6 1.49 5.89 -2.20
C ALA A 6 0.25 6.69 -2.65
N SER A 7 -0.06 7.79 -1.96
CA SER A 7 -1.16 8.70 -2.35
C SER A 7 -0.87 9.44 -3.66
N MET A 8 0.37 9.92 -3.85
CA MET A 8 0.77 10.53 -5.13
C MET A 8 0.61 9.56 -6.30
N ILE A 9 1.12 8.33 -6.17
CA ILE A 9 0.98 7.29 -7.19
C ILE A 9 -0.50 6.97 -7.43
N GLY A 10 -1.28 6.82 -6.34
CA GLY A 10 -2.70 6.49 -6.41
C GLY A 10 -3.54 7.58 -7.06
N MET A 11 -3.39 8.85 -6.62
CA MET A 11 -4.14 9.99 -7.17
C MET A 11 -3.75 10.28 -8.62
N GLY A 12 -2.45 10.29 -8.93
CA GLY A 12 -1.96 10.46 -10.28
C GLY A 12 -2.49 9.38 -11.22
N SER A 13 -2.38 8.12 -10.82
CA SER A 13 -2.92 6.99 -11.60
C SER A 13 -4.44 7.07 -11.75
N ALA A 14 -5.19 7.42 -10.70
CA ALA A 14 -6.64 7.56 -10.74
C ALA A 14 -7.08 8.66 -11.70
N SER A 15 -6.41 9.80 -11.73
CA SER A 15 -6.71 10.93 -12.62
C SER A 15 -6.44 10.60 -14.08
N VAL A 16 -5.26 10.02 -14.39
CA VAL A 16 -4.93 9.62 -15.76
C VAL A 16 -5.87 8.51 -16.24
N LEU A 17 -6.16 7.53 -15.36
CA LEU A 17 -7.07 6.43 -15.66
C LEU A 17 -8.48 6.90 -15.94
N SER A 18 -9.04 7.82 -15.14
CA SER A 18 -10.41 8.32 -15.36
C SER A 18 -10.55 9.03 -16.70
N ARG A 19 -9.54 9.80 -17.11
CA ARG A 19 -9.48 10.43 -18.45
C ARG A 19 -9.38 9.40 -19.56
N ALA A 20 -8.53 8.39 -19.40
CA ALA A 20 -8.36 7.32 -20.39
C ALA A 20 -9.64 6.48 -20.55
N ILE A 21 -10.38 6.21 -19.47
CA ILE A 21 -11.69 5.54 -19.52
C ILE A 21 -12.70 6.38 -20.28
N GLY A 22 -12.76 7.70 -20.02
CA GLY A 22 -13.63 8.64 -20.74
C GLY A 22 -13.32 8.70 -22.23
N ALA A 23 -12.05 8.64 -22.59
CA ALA A 23 -11.57 8.60 -23.99
C ALA A 23 -11.66 7.20 -24.64
N LYS A 24 -12.02 6.15 -23.89
CA LYS A 24 -12.01 4.73 -24.32
C LYS A 24 -10.65 4.26 -24.84
N ASP A 25 -9.55 4.84 -24.32
CA ASP A 25 -8.18 4.50 -24.68
C ASP A 25 -7.67 3.32 -23.83
N GLN A 26 -7.94 2.11 -24.28
CA GLN A 26 -7.57 0.88 -23.60
C GLN A 26 -6.04 0.76 -23.43
N ARG A 27 -5.26 1.27 -24.36
CA ARG A 27 -3.80 1.22 -24.29
C ARG A 27 -3.26 2.01 -23.10
N THR A 28 -3.74 3.24 -22.93
CA THR A 28 -3.39 4.08 -21.78
C THR A 28 -3.87 3.47 -20.48
N ILE A 29 -5.06 2.88 -20.44
CA ILE A 29 -5.59 2.18 -19.27
C ILE A 29 -4.65 1.05 -18.83
N ASP A 30 -4.25 0.17 -19.76
CA ASP A 30 -3.38 -0.97 -19.46
C ASP A 30 -1.99 -0.52 -18.99
N GLN A 31 -1.46 0.56 -19.57
CA GLN A 31 -0.18 1.14 -19.17
C GLN A 31 -0.23 1.76 -17.78
N VAL A 32 -1.30 2.48 -17.43
CA VAL A 32 -1.47 3.06 -16.08
C VAL A 32 -1.55 1.96 -15.03
N MET A 33 -2.30 0.89 -15.30
CA MET A 33 -2.43 -0.23 -14.38
C MET A 33 -1.10 -1.00 -14.19
N GLY A 34 -0.32 -1.18 -15.27
CA GLY A 34 1.03 -1.75 -15.19
C GLY A 34 1.99 -0.88 -14.40
N ASN A 35 2.01 0.42 -14.68
CA ASN A 35 2.85 1.39 -13.96
C ASN A 35 2.50 1.48 -12.47
N LEU A 36 1.22 1.43 -12.11
CA LEU A 36 0.77 1.43 -10.72
C LEU A 36 1.49 0.34 -9.90
N VAL A 37 1.52 -0.89 -10.41
CA VAL A 37 2.16 -2.02 -9.72
C VAL A 37 3.65 -1.78 -9.57
N VAL A 38 4.33 -1.39 -10.66
CA VAL A 38 5.79 -1.19 -10.65
C VAL A 38 6.19 -0.02 -9.76
N MET A 39 5.48 1.11 -9.84
CA MET A 39 5.77 2.29 -9.01
C MET A 39 5.58 1.98 -7.52
N ASN A 40 4.52 1.24 -7.14
CA ASN A 40 4.34 0.80 -5.76
C ASN A 40 5.44 -0.16 -5.31
N LEU A 41 5.89 -1.07 -6.19
CA LEU A 41 6.99 -1.98 -5.88
C LEU A 41 8.29 -1.22 -5.64
N VAL A 42 8.64 -0.29 -6.53
CA VAL A 42 9.85 0.55 -6.41
C VAL A 42 9.79 1.41 -5.15
N LEU A 43 8.65 2.10 -4.92
CA LEU A 43 8.46 2.91 -3.71
C LEU A 43 8.63 2.06 -2.45
N SER A 44 7.99 0.91 -2.38
CA SER A 44 8.02 0.05 -1.21
C SER A 44 9.40 -0.54 -0.96
N LEU A 45 10.10 -0.98 -2.01
CA LEU A 45 11.48 -1.45 -1.89
C LEU A 45 12.40 -0.33 -1.38
N THR A 46 12.28 0.85 -1.94
CA THR A 46 13.07 2.02 -1.51
C THR A 46 12.80 2.34 -0.04
N VAL A 47 11.53 2.43 0.36
CA VAL A 47 11.13 2.72 1.75
C VAL A 47 11.59 1.61 2.69
N THR A 48 11.48 0.34 2.29
CA THR A 48 11.92 -0.79 3.12
C THR A 48 13.43 -0.79 3.29
N ILE A 49 14.21 -0.62 2.22
CA ILE A 49 15.68 -0.61 2.28
C ILE A 49 16.15 0.58 3.13
N VAL A 50 15.75 1.80 2.76
CA VAL A 50 16.15 3.03 3.45
C VAL A 50 15.66 3.00 4.90
N GLY A 51 14.40 2.64 5.11
CA GLY A 51 13.80 2.57 6.44
C GLY A 51 14.49 1.54 7.34
N THR A 52 14.86 0.37 6.83
CA THR A 52 15.54 -0.67 7.62
C THR A 52 16.97 -0.24 7.97
N VAL A 53 17.70 0.36 7.04
CA VAL A 53 19.08 0.84 7.28
C VAL A 53 19.10 1.98 8.31
N PHE A 54 18.14 2.90 8.20
CA PHE A 54 18.07 4.08 9.07
C PHE A 54 17.10 3.94 10.25
N ALA A 55 16.48 2.76 10.46
CA ALA A 55 15.50 2.53 11.52
C ALA A 55 16.03 2.94 12.90
N ARG A 56 17.18 2.40 13.30
CA ARG A 56 17.76 2.63 14.63
C ARG A 56 18.17 4.09 14.86
N PRO A 57 18.93 4.75 13.97
CA PRO A 57 19.27 6.16 14.16
C PRO A 57 18.05 7.08 14.17
N LEU A 58 17.03 6.82 13.33
CA LEU A 58 15.80 7.62 13.31
C LEU A 58 15.02 7.47 14.62
N LEU A 59 14.90 6.26 15.16
CA LEU A 59 14.23 6.02 16.43
C LEU A 59 15.02 6.62 17.61
N ALA A 60 16.34 6.57 17.58
CA ALA A 60 17.18 7.22 18.62
C ALA A 60 16.98 8.75 18.63
N LEU A 61 16.82 9.38 17.46
CA LEU A 61 16.53 10.82 17.35
C LEU A 61 15.16 11.19 17.95
N THR A 62 14.19 10.27 18.01
CA THR A 62 12.89 10.49 18.67
C THR A 62 12.97 10.36 20.20
N GLY A 63 14.15 10.09 20.75
CA GLY A 63 14.37 9.93 22.19
C GLY A 63 14.13 8.52 22.72
N ALA A 64 13.86 7.54 21.85
CA ALA A 64 13.72 6.15 22.27
C ALA A 64 15.07 5.58 22.74
N GLN A 65 15.08 4.94 23.95
CA GLN A 65 16.28 4.37 24.56
C GLN A 65 16.02 2.98 25.16
N GLY A 66 17.06 2.17 25.27
CA GLY A 66 17.00 0.86 25.91
C GLY A 66 15.96 -0.07 25.29
N LYS A 67 15.19 -0.76 26.11
CA LYS A 67 14.15 -1.72 25.66
C LYS A 67 13.09 -1.11 24.75
N VAL A 68 12.77 0.18 24.91
CA VAL A 68 11.78 0.88 24.06
C VAL A 68 12.32 1.01 22.64
N LEU A 69 13.61 1.30 22.48
CA LEU A 69 14.27 1.38 21.18
C LEU A 69 14.21 0.02 20.44
N ASP A 70 14.53 -1.06 21.14
CA ASP A 70 14.57 -2.41 20.55
C ASP A 70 13.16 -2.87 20.13
N LEU A 71 12.15 -2.60 20.96
CA LEU A 71 10.74 -2.90 20.63
C LEU A 71 10.23 -2.07 19.45
N ALA A 72 10.54 -0.78 19.43
CA ALA A 72 10.17 0.13 18.36
C ALA A 72 10.87 -0.24 17.04
N GLU A 73 12.14 -0.63 17.08
CA GLU A 73 12.87 -1.11 15.91
C GLU A 73 12.26 -2.38 15.34
N SER A 74 11.94 -3.36 16.18
CA SER A 74 11.30 -4.61 15.76
C SER A 74 9.94 -4.35 15.11
N TYR A 75 9.12 -3.51 15.72
CA TYR A 75 7.83 -3.11 15.16
C TYR A 75 7.98 -2.40 13.81
N LEU A 76 8.90 -1.43 13.74
CA LEU A 76 9.15 -0.67 12.51
C LEU A 76 9.60 -1.57 11.37
N ARG A 77 10.47 -2.55 11.63
CA ARG A 77 10.93 -3.52 10.61
C ARG A 77 9.77 -4.35 10.07
N ILE A 78 8.85 -4.82 10.92
CA ILE A 78 7.65 -5.54 10.50
C ILE A 78 6.80 -4.65 9.58
N MET A 79 6.58 -3.40 9.97
CA MET A 79 5.79 -2.45 9.19
C MET A 79 6.46 -2.08 7.85
N LEU A 80 7.79 -1.98 7.81
CA LEU A 80 8.54 -1.71 6.59
C LEU A 80 8.43 -2.87 5.59
N VAL A 81 8.54 -4.11 6.04
CA VAL A 81 8.30 -5.29 5.18
C VAL A 81 6.85 -5.30 4.67
N GLY A 82 5.90 -4.90 5.52
CA GLY A 82 4.48 -4.76 5.14
C GLY A 82 4.19 -3.59 4.18
N SER A 83 5.12 -2.65 4.01
CA SER A 83 4.89 -1.42 3.26
C SER A 83 4.45 -1.63 1.81
N LEU A 84 4.90 -2.71 1.16
CA LEU A 84 4.48 -3.09 -0.19
C LEU A 84 2.95 -3.27 -0.27
N PHE A 85 2.41 -4.03 0.67
CA PHE A 85 0.97 -4.33 0.70
C PHE A 85 0.15 -3.09 1.06
N VAL A 86 0.63 -2.29 2.01
CA VAL A 86 0.01 -1.02 2.41
C VAL A 86 -0.06 -0.06 1.23
N ASN A 87 1.07 0.17 0.54
CA ASN A 87 1.16 1.10 -0.58
C ASN A 87 0.29 0.64 -1.75
N PHE A 88 0.34 -0.64 -2.08
CA PHE A 88 -0.49 -1.21 -3.15
C PHE A 88 -1.98 -1.12 -2.82
N ALA A 89 -2.40 -1.47 -1.60
CA ALA A 89 -3.79 -1.38 -1.19
C ALA A 89 -4.29 0.07 -1.23
N GLN A 90 -3.50 1.03 -0.75
CA GLN A 90 -3.86 2.45 -0.75
C GLN A 90 -3.97 3.04 -2.16
N SER A 91 -2.99 2.80 -3.01
CA SER A 91 -3.00 3.29 -4.39
C SER A 91 -4.13 2.64 -5.20
N SER A 92 -4.35 1.35 -5.04
CA SER A 92 -5.45 0.61 -5.69
C SER A 92 -6.82 1.12 -5.24
N ASN A 93 -6.97 1.47 -3.96
CA ASN A 93 -8.20 2.08 -3.44
C ASN A 93 -8.49 3.42 -4.13
N MET A 94 -7.47 4.27 -4.32
CA MET A 94 -7.63 5.54 -5.02
C MET A 94 -8.01 5.35 -6.49
N VAL A 95 -7.41 4.38 -7.16
CA VAL A 95 -7.76 4.01 -8.54
C VAL A 95 -9.21 3.53 -8.64
N MET A 96 -9.69 2.68 -7.71
CA MET A 96 -11.09 2.25 -7.67
C MET A 96 -12.04 3.43 -7.49
N ARG A 97 -11.69 4.40 -6.64
CA ARG A 97 -12.47 5.64 -6.47
C ARG A 97 -12.48 6.49 -7.75
N GLY A 98 -11.33 6.64 -8.40
CA GLY A 98 -11.23 7.38 -9.68
C GLY A 98 -12.06 6.78 -10.82
N LYS A 99 -12.33 5.48 -10.77
CA LYS A 99 -13.24 4.76 -11.69
C LYS A 99 -14.73 4.91 -11.34
N GLY A 100 -15.05 5.53 -10.21
CA GLY A 100 -16.43 5.60 -9.71
C GLY A 100 -16.87 4.40 -8.87
N GLU A 101 -15.98 3.45 -8.57
CA GLU A 101 -16.27 2.27 -7.74
C GLU A 101 -16.09 2.54 -6.23
N LEU A 102 -16.57 3.71 -5.78
CA LEU A 102 -16.39 4.19 -4.41
C LEU A 102 -16.92 3.21 -3.37
N ALA A 103 -18.12 2.65 -3.59
CA ALA A 103 -18.74 1.72 -2.64
C ALA A 103 -17.90 0.47 -2.42
N ARG A 104 -17.31 -0.08 -3.49
CA ARG A 104 -16.42 -1.25 -3.40
C ARG A 104 -15.11 -0.93 -2.72
N ALA A 105 -14.51 0.21 -3.08
CA ALA A 105 -13.29 0.68 -2.44
C ALA A 105 -13.48 0.85 -0.92
N MET A 106 -14.60 1.44 -0.50
CA MET A 106 -14.96 1.60 0.91
C MET A 106 -15.26 0.27 1.59
N ALA A 107 -15.93 -0.67 0.92
CA ALA A 107 -16.22 -1.99 1.47
C ALA A 107 -14.94 -2.80 1.74
N ILE A 108 -13.95 -2.76 0.83
CA ILE A 108 -12.67 -3.43 1.02
C ILE A 108 -11.88 -2.79 2.16
N MET A 109 -11.84 -1.44 2.22
CA MET A 109 -11.17 -0.75 3.33
C MET A 109 -11.85 -1.00 4.67
N GLY A 110 -13.17 -0.87 4.71
CA GLY A 110 -13.97 -1.10 5.92
C GLY A 110 -13.85 -2.55 6.41
N GLY A 111 -13.94 -3.51 5.49
CA GLY A 111 -13.72 -4.94 5.80
C GLY A 111 -12.33 -5.20 6.38
N GLY A 112 -11.29 -4.57 5.81
CA GLY A 112 -9.95 -4.65 6.38
C GLY A 112 -9.84 -4.01 7.77
N ALA A 113 -10.48 -2.86 8.00
CA ALA A 113 -10.48 -2.22 9.32
C ALA A 113 -11.14 -3.12 10.38
N VAL A 114 -12.28 -3.72 10.05
CA VAL A 114 -12.97 -4.69 10.94
C VAL A 114 -12.09 -5.91 11.19
N LEU A 115 -11.47 -6.46 10.13
CA LEU A 115 -10.57 -7.59 10.26
C LEU A 115 -9.37 -7.26 11.17
N ASN A 116 -8.76 -6.09 11.00
CA ASN A 116 -7.66 -5.64 11.86
C ASN A 116 -8.11 -5.47 13.32
N MET A 117 -9.32 -4.93 13.54
CA MET A 117 -9.89 -4.74 14.87
C MET A 117 -10.07 -6.08 15.61
N VAL A 118 -10.30 -7.16 14.89
CA VAL A 118 -10.39 -8.52 15.45
C VAL A 118 -9.01 -9.16 15.61
N LEU A 119 -8.17 -9.06 14.57
CA LEU A 119 -6.85 -9.72 14.58
C LEU A 119 -5.86 -9.08 15.56
N ALA A 120 -5.89 -7.74 15.70
CA ALA A 120 -4.91 -7.06 16.57
C ALA A 120 -4.97 -7.55 18.03
N PRO A 121 -6.13 -7.58 18.72
CA PRO A 121 -6.19 -8.11 20.09
C PRO A 121 -5.82 -9.60 20.16
N LEU A 122 -6.21 -10.41 19.17
CA LEU A 122 -5.86 -11.83 19.14
C LEU A 122 -4.35 -12.04 19.09
N PHE A 123 -3.64 -11.33 18.21
CA PHE A 123 -2.19 -11.43 18.09
C PHE A 123 -1.45 -10.83 19.29
N ILE A 124 -1.98 -9.73 19.87
CA ILE A 124 -1.41 -9.13 21.08
C ILE A 124 -1.51 -10.12 22.24
N LEU A 125 -2.68 -10.73 22.44
CA LEU A 125 -2.89 -11.71 23.53
C LEU A 125 -2.08 -12.98 23.31
N ALA A 126 -2.05 -13.51 22.08
CA ALA A 126 -1.30 -14.73 21.77
C ALA A 126 0.21 -14.60 21.98
N LEU A 127 0.77 -13.39 21.77
CA LEU A 127 2.20 -13.12 21.89
C LEU A 127 2.59 -12.39 23.19
N ARG A 128 1.61 -12.10 24.05
CA ARG A 128 1.80 -11.38 25.31
C ARG A 128 2.77 -12.10 26.25
N ASP A 129 2.59 -13.39 26.42
CA ASP A 129 3.36 -14.23 27.35
C ASP A 129 4.84 -14.34 26.93
N GLN A 130 5.13 -14.11 25.65
CA GLN A 130 6.48 -14.09 25.09
C GLN A 130 7.10 -12.67 25.11
N GLY A 131 6.39 -11.66 25.63
CA GLY A 131 6.83 -10.27 25.61
C GLY A 131 6.78 -9.62 24.22
N LEU A 132 6.13 -10.24 23.25
CA LEU A 132 6.08 -9.83 21.83
C LEU A 132 4.73 -9.21 21.45
N GLY A 133 3.96 -8.68 22.39
CA GLY A 133 2.62 -8.11 22.13
C GLY A 133 2.62 -6.96 21.11
N ILE A 134 3.66 -6.12 21.10
CA ILE A 134 3.81 -5.01 20.13
C ILE A 134 4.05 -5.55 18.72
N GLN A 135 4.90 -6.56 18.58
CA GLN A 135 5.13 -7.23 17.30
C GLN A 135 3.86 -7.93 16.81
N GLY A 136 3.05 -8.47 17.73
CA GLY A 136 1.75 -9.04 17.42
C GLY A 136 0.81 -8.04 16.75
N ALA A 137 0.71 -6.82 17.27
CA ALA A 137 -0.07 -5.76 16.64
C ALA A 137 0.43 -5.41 15.23
N GLY A 138 1.76 -5.33 15.05
CA GLY A 138 2.38 -5.12 13.73
C GLY A 138 2.05 -6.24 12.74
N CYS A 139 2.18 -7.49 13.16
CA CYS A 139 1.84 -8.66 12.34
C CYS A 139 0.36 -8.67 11.93
N ALA A 140 -0.56 -8.38 12.86
CA ALA A 140 -2.00 -8.28 12.56
C ALA A 140 -2.28 -7.23 11.48
N THR A 141 -1.64 -6.06 11.58
CA THR A 141 -1.76 -4.99 10.59
C THR A 141 -1.24 -5.44 9.22
N VAL A 142 -0.04 -6.02 9.16
CA VAL A 142 0.56 -6.49 7.90
C VAL A 142 -0.32 -7.58 7.25
N ILE A 143 -0.79 -8.55 8.03
CA ILE A 143 -1.69 -9.62 7.52
C ILE A 143 -2.97 -9.02 6.95
N THR A 144 -3.59 -8.06 7.64
CA THR A 144 -4.78 -7.37 7.14
C THR A 144 -4.50 -6.66 5.81
N GLN A 145 -3.37 -5.98 5.70
CA GLN A 145 -2.97 -5.29 4.47
C GLN A 145 -2.66 -6.27 3.33
N MET A 146 -2.06 -7.42 3.63
CA MET A 146 -1.85 -8.50 2.66
C MET A 146 -3.19 -9.00 2.11
N ILE A 147 -4.18 -9.22 2.97
CA ILE A 147 -5.50 -9.67 2.57
C ILE A 147 -6.18 -8.60 1.71
N GLN A 148 -6.15 -7.33 2.12
CA GLN A 148 -6.72 -6.23 1.33
C GLN A 148 -6.05 -6.10 -0.04
N ALA A 149 -4.71 -6.11 -0.08
CA ALA A 149 -3.95 -6.06 -1.32
C ALA A 149 -4.27 -7.27 -2.22
N GLY A 150 -4.37 -8.46 -1.65
CA GLY A 150 -4.75 -9.68 -2.36
C GLY A 150 -6.16 -9.62 -2.96
N VAL A 151 -7.15 -9.12 -2.21
CA VAL A 151 -8.52 -8.92 -2.69
C VAL A 151 -8.55 -7.91 -3.84
N MET A 152 -7.82 -6.78 -3.72
CA MET A 152 -7.74 -5.77 -4.77
C MET A 152 -7.04 -6.31 -6.02
N LEU A 153 -5.92 -7.02 -5.85
CA LEU A 153 -5.20 -7.65 -6.95
C LEU A 153 -6.07 -8.67 -7.68
N TRP A 154 -6.75 -9.55 -6.93
CA TRP A 154 -7.68 -10.52 -7.49
C TRP A 154 -8.80 -9.84 -8.28
N TRP A 155 -9.34 -8.72 -7.74
CA TRP A 155 -10.35 -7.94 -8.42
C TRP A 155 -9.84 -7.40 -9.75
N PHE A 156 -8.70 -6.71 -9.77
CA PHE A 156 -8.11 -6.13 -10.97
C PHE A 156 -7.65 -7.18 -12.00
N VAL A 157 -7.31 -8.39 -11.57
CA VAL A 157 -6.88 -9.45 -12.49
C VAL A 157 -8.08 -10.22 -13.06
N LYS A 158 -9.07 -10.56 -12.24
CA LYS A 158 -10.14 -11.52 -12.63
C LYS A 158 -11.51 -10.90 -12.87
N ARG A 159 -11.89 -9.88 -12.11
CA ARG A 159 -13.24 -9.32 -12.14
C ARG A 159 -13.33 -8.03 -12.94
N GLU A 160 -12.24 -7.32 -13.03
CA GLU A 160 -12.20 -6.06 -13.76
C GLU A 160 -12.16 -6.30 -15.26
N LYS A 161 -13.02 -5.58 -16.00
CA LYS A 161 -13.11 -5.69 -17.46
C LYS A 161 -12.41 -4.52 -18.17
N THR A 162 -12.41 -3.35 -17.55
CA THR A 162 -11.94 -2.11 -18.18
C THR A 162 -10.51 -1.77 -17.78
N ALA A 163 -10.18 -1.85 -16.49
CA ALA A 163 -8.86 -1.50 -15.96
C ALA A 163 -8.16 -2.74 -15.36
N ARG A 164 -7.99 -3.76 -16.20
CA ARG A 164 -7.36 -5.02 -15.81
C ARG A 164 -5.84 -4.88 -15.78
N ILE A 165 -5.18 -5.51 -14.81
CA ILE A 165 -3.73 -5.64 -14.82
C ILE A 165 -3.37 -6.78 -15.80
N VAL A 166 -3.05 -6.40 -17.05
CA VAL A 166 -2.72 -7.37 -18.11
C VAL A 166 -1.21 -7.57 -18.20
N ARG A 167 -0.44 -6.50 -18.04
CA ARG A 167 1.03 -6.52 -18.09
C ARG A 167 1.59 -5.64 -16.98
N VAL A 168 2.55 -6.17 -16.25
CA VAL A 168 3.34 -5.42 -15.27
C VAL A 168 4.57 -4.91 -16.03
N ALA A 169 4.50 -3.69 -16.56
CA ALA A 169 5.59 -3.08 -17.31
C ALA A 169 5.62 -1.57 -17.08
N VAL A 170 6.82 -1.01 -17.05
CA VAL A 170 7.01 0.44 -16.99
C VAL A 170 6.79 1.03 -18.38
N SER A 171 5.81 1.94 -18.48
CA SER A 171 5.65 2.79 -19.67
C SER A 171 6.24 4.16 -19.37
N PRO A 172 7.45 4.48 -19.89
CA PRO A 172 8.11 5.75 -19.61
C PRO A 172 7.31 6.97 -20.08
N ALA A 173 6.38 6.76 -21.02
CA ALA A 173 5.53 7.83 -21.54
C ALA A 173 4.51 8.36 -20.52
N ILE A 174 4.00 7.51 -19.64
CA ILE A 174 2.93 7.87 -18.67
C ILE A 174 3.50 8.20 -17.29
N LEU A 175 4.69 7.71 -16.99
CA LEU A 175 5.34 7.91 -15.70
C LEU A 175 5.42 9.38 -15.26
N PRO A 176 5.92 10.32 -16.09
CA PRO A 176 6.00 11.74 -15.73
C PRO A 176 4.63 12.38 -15.54
N GLU A 177 3.62 11.95 -16.31
CA GLU A 177 2.26 12.46 -16.19
C GLU A 177 1.61 12.06 -14.86
N VAL A 178 1.73 10.78 -14.46
CA VAL A 178 1.22 10.27 -13.19
C VAL A 178 1.89 11.00 -12.01
N LEU A 179 3.22 11.19 -12.05
CA LEU A 179 3.95 11.87 -10.99
C LEU A 179 3.60 13.36 -10.91
N LYS A 180 3.49 14.05 -12.05
CA LYS A 180 3.14 15.47 -12.11
C LYS A 180 1.74 15.73 -11.55
N VAL A 181 0.77 14.91 -11.95
CA VAL A 181 -0.62 15.05 -11.48
C VAL A 181 -0.77 14.65 -10.01
N GLY A 182 0.01 13.66 -9.56
CA GLY A 182 -0.02 13.23 -8.16
C GLY A 182 0.69 14.19 -7.20
N ALA A 183 1.56 15.08 -7.71
CA ALA A 183 2.30 16.06 -6.92
C ALA A 183 1.61 17.44 -6.84
N SER A 184 0.59 17.68 -7.65
CA SER A 184 -0.23 18.92 -7.65
C SER A 184 -1.41 18.81 -6.70
#